data_94ed32703d94468866b9a3c9d20356c9
#
_entry.id   94ed32703d94468866b9a3c9d20356c9
#
_cell.length_a   1.000
_cell.length_b   1.000
_cell.length_c   1.000
_cell.angle_alpha   90.00
_cell.angle_beta   90.00
_cell.angle_gamma   90.00
#
_symmetry.space_group_name_H-M   'P 1'
#
loop_
_entity.id
_entity.type
_entity.pdbx_description
1 polymer ?
#
loop_
_entity_poly.entity_id
_entity_poly.type
_entity_poly.pdbx_seq_one_letter_code
_entity_poly.pdbx_strand_id
1 'polypeptide(L)'
;MLLRASIGMGIVIFTMAFVQNVYQLLGLRILQGVFTGYATACTTLIATQTDKNHSGWALGTLATASTTGSLIGPTVGEYIESILGLKSTFIITGGLLFVSFIISILFVVDNFKPKEIKESISIPKEQLNILPNKFLIASIFVTTFITQLALYSIEPIVTIYISQLTNFASNVALIAGLTFSASGLANLLAAQKLGKMSDKIGPQKVLLISLLWAGIIFIPQAFVKTAWQLMLLRFLLGLSVAGLNPSVNSLLKKIAPEEYVGKIFGYNASAQYIGCSSGAFLGGQISAHLGIRTVFFSTSLLLFMNALWMYKFTGLFIKDKTK
;
A
#
# COMPACT_ATOMS: atom_id res chain seq x y z
N MET A 1 11.56 17.95 7.67
CA MET A 1 10.88 17.19 6.60
C MET A 1 9.38 17.03 6.86
N LEU A 2 8.97 16.62 8.04
CA LEU A 2 7.59 16.37 8.46
C LEU A 2 6.67 17.58 8.26
N LEU A 3 7.05 18.76 8.76
CA LEU A 3 6.28 20.00 8.64
C LEU A 3 6.03 20.41 7.19
N ARG A 4 7.05 20.29 6.33
CA ARG A 4 6.92 20.61 4.91
C ARG A 4 5.95 19.66 4.19
N ALA A 5 5.99 18.37 4.54
CA ALA A 5 5.10 17.37 3.97
C ALA A 5 3.64 17.59 4.42
N SER A 6 3.39 17.85 5.71
CA SER A 6 2.04 18.04 6.24
C SER A 6 1.37 19.30 5.68
N ILE A 7 2.07 20.45 5.68
CA ILE A 7 1.51 21.69 5.14
C ILE A 7 1.30 21.60 3.63
N GLY A 8 2.28 21.07 2.89
CA GLY A 8 2.17 20.92 1.44
C GLY A 8 1.01 20.01 1.03
N MET A 9 0.86 18.86 1.67
CA MET A 9 -0.29 17.97 1.45
C MET A 9 -1.60 18.65 1.85
N GLY A 10 -1.64 19.37 2.99
CA GLY A 10 -2.84 20.08 3.44
C GLY A 10 -3.31 21.11 2.41
N ILE A 11 -2.41 21.94 1.90
CA ILE A 11 -2.73 22.94 0.87
C ILE A 11 -3.22 22.26 -0.42
N VAL A 12 -2.52 21.24 -0.90
CA VAL A 12 -2.88 20.56 -2.15
C VAL A 12 -4.24 19.90 -2.04
N ILE A 13 -4.52 19.17 -0.95
CA ILE A 13 -5.81 18.50 -0.77
C ILE A 13 -6.93 19.52 -0.57
N PHE A 14 -6.70 20.58 0.18
CA PHE A 14 -7.68 21.66 0.34
C PHE A 14 -8.02 22.31 -1.03
N THR A 15 -7.00 22.56 -1.86
CA THR A 15 -7.17 23.14 -3.20
C THR A 15 -7.96 22.21 -4.14
N MET A 16 -7.89 20.88 -3.94
CA MET A 16 -8.68 19.91 -4.73
C MET A 16 -10.21 20.14 -4.60
N ALA A 17 -10.69 20.73 -3.51
CA ALA A 17 -12.09 21.07 -3.34
C ALA A 17 -12.61 22.09 -4.38
N PHE A 18 -11.72 22.89 -4.97
CA PHE A 18 -12.06 23.99 -5.89
C PHE A 18 -11.79 23.64 -7.35
N VAL A 19 -11.42 22.40 -7.65
CA VAL A 19 -11.15 21.92 -9.00
C VAL A 19 -12.42 21.89 -9.84
N GLN A 20 -12.32 22.37 -11.08
CA GLN A 20 -13.42 22.45 -12.03
C GLN A 20 -13.30 21.44 -13.19
N ASN A 21 -12.13 20.90 -13.43
CA ASN A 21 -11.89 19.94 -14.51
C ASN A 21 -10.86 18.87 -14.14
N VAL A 22 -10.87 17.78 -14.91
CA VAL A 22 -10.01 16.60 -14.68
C VAL A 22 -8.51 16.94 -14.78
N TYR A 23 -8.12 17.87 -15.64
CA TYR A 23 -6.71 18.25 -15.84
C TYR A 23 -6.15 18.99 -14.61
N GLN A 24 -6.97 19.86 -14.00
CA GLN A 24 -6.60 20.53 -12.75
C GLN A 24 -6.44 19.51 -11.61
N LEU A 25 -7.36 18.54 -11.52
CA LEU A 25 -7.26 17.46 -10.54
C LEU A 25 -6.00 16.63 -10.75
N LEU A 26 -5.68 16.28 -12.01
CA LEU A 26 -4.47 15.54 -12.35
C LEU A 26 -3.20 16.31 -11.95
N GLY A 27 -3.15 17.61 -12.26
CA GLY A 27 -2.03 18.48 -11.85
C GLY A 27 -1.84 18.53 -10.33
N LEU A 28 -2.93 18.68 -9.57
CA LEU A 28 -2.87 18.65 -8.10
C LEU A 28 -2.49 17.27 -7.55
N ARG A 29 -2.88 16.16 -8.19
CA ARG A 29 -2.44 14.81 -7.83
C ARG A 29 -0.95 14.59 -8.06
N ILE A 30 -0.41 15.12 -9.14
CA ILE A 30 1.06 15.10 -9.38
C ILE A 30 1.76 15.93 -8.31
N LEU A 31 1.26 17.13 -8.00
CA LEU A 31 1.82 17.99 -6.97
C LEU A 31 1.72 17.34 -5.57
N GLN A 32 0.63 16.64 -5.27
CA GLN A 32 0.48 15.84 -4.06
C GLN A 32 1.63 14.81 -3.93
N GLY A 33 1.99 14.15 -5.04
CA GLY A 33 3.11 13.21 -5.07
C GLY A 33 4.44 13.82 -4.64
N VAL A 34 4.70 15.09 -5.00
CA VAL A 34 5.92 15.84 -4.59
C VAL A 34 5.95 16.08 -3.07
N PHE A 35 4.80 16.33 -2.46
CA PHE A 35 4.67 16.54 -1.01
C PHE A 35 4.43 15.26 -0.22
N THR A 36 4.32 14.10 -0.87
CA THR A 36 4.17 12.81 -0.22
C THR A 36 5.44 12.50 0.60
N GLY A 37 5.25 11.86 1.76
CA GLY A 37 6.38 11.48 2.61
C GLY A 37 6.15 11.74 4.09
N TYR A 38 4.97 12.23 4.48
CA TYR A 38 4.60 12.47 5.88
C TYR A 38 4.74 11.20 6.73
N ALA A 39 4.18 10.07 6.30
CA ALA A 39 4.26 8.79 7.02
C ALA A 39 5.71 8.30 7.14
N THR A 40 6.51 8.41 6.08
CA THR A 40 7.93 8.05 6.10
C THR A 40 8.72 8.97 7.04
N ALA A 41 8.43 10.27 7.03
CA ALA A 41 9.05 11.23 7.93
C ALA A 41 8.71 10.95 9.41
N CYS A 42 7.45 10.60 9.72
CA CYS A 42 7.03 10.17 11.07
C CYS A 42 7.78 8.92 11.51
N THR A 43 7.85 7.89 10.65
CA THR A 43 8.56 6.65 10.95
C THR A 43 10.04 6.90 11.22
N THR A 44 10.69 7.72 10.39
CA THR A 44 12.09 8.06 10.54
C THR A 44 12.32 8.85 11.83
N LEU A 45 11.48 9.82 12.13
CA LEU A 45 11.58 10.62 13.34
C LEU A 45 11.50 9.74 14.60
N ILE A 46 10.50 8.88 14.67
CA ILE A 46 10.32 7.94 15.79
C ILE A 46 11.49 6.96 15.88
N ALA A 47 11.93 6.40 14.76
CA ALA A 47 13.04 5.45 14.74
C ALA A 47 14.38 6.07 15.19
N THR A 48 14.59 7.38 14.93
CA THR A 48 15.83 8.08 15.26
C THR A 48 15.84 8.72 16.63
N GLN A 49 14.69 9.11 17.18
CA GLN A 49 14.59 9.84 18.44
C GLN A 49 14.15 8.95 19.63
N THR A 50 13.62 7.77 19.38
CA THR A 50 13.20 6.86 20.45
C THR A 50 14.33 5.94 20.86
N ASP A 51 14.53 5.78 22.19
CA ASP A 51 15.49 4.83 22.74
C ASP A 51 15.24 3.41 22.22
N LYS A 52 16.32 2.65 22.03
CA LYS A 52 16.28 1.26 21.51
C LYS A 52 15.29 0.37 22.27
N ASN A 53 15.18 0.58 23.59
CA ASN A 53 14.28 -0.21 24.45
C ASN A 53 12.79 0.08 24.25
N HIS A 54 12.44 1.26 23.73
CA HIS A 54 11.05 1.72 23.52
C HIS A 54 10.69 1.87 22.04
N SER A 55 11.65 1.70 21.14
CA SER A 55 11.45 1.90 19.69
C SER A 55 10.40 0.96 19.10
N GLY A 56 10.33 -0.29 19.58
CA GLY A 56 9.31 -1.25 19.15
C GLY A 56 7.90 -0.83 19.52
N TRP A 57 7.70 -0.33 20.74
CA TRP A 57 6.40 0.18 21.18
C TRP A 57 5.99 1.43 20.39
N ALA A 58 6.90 2.37 20.20
CA ALA A 58 6.61 3.63 19.50
C ALA A 58 6.28 3.40 18.01
N LEU A 59 7.06 2.57 17.32
CA LEU A 59 6.79 2.19 15.94
C LEU A 59 5.52 1.35 15.80
N GLY A 60 5.24 0.48 16.78
CA GLY A 60 4.00 -0.29 16.85
C GLY A 60 2.77 0.60 17.01
N THR A 61 2.87 1.65 17.84
CA THR A 61 1.80 2.65 18.01
C THR A 61 1.55 3.43 16.71
N LEU A 62 2.61 3.85 16.02
CA LEU A 62 2.49 4.50 14.71
C LEU A 62 1.84 3.59 13.68
N ALA A 63 2.26 2.33 13.63
CA ALA A 63 1.67 1.33 12.72
C ALA A 63 0.18 1.11 13.02
N THR A 64 -0.21 1.05 14.30
CA THR A 64 -1.61 0.93 14.72
C THR A 64 -2.41 2.15 14.28
N ALA A 65 -1.89 3.36 14.47
CA ALA A 65 -2.54 4.60 14.03
C ALA A 65 -2.73 4.62 12.50
N SER A 66 -1.71 4.23 11.74
CA SER A 66 -1.78 4.13 10.28
C SER A 66 -2.82 3.10 9.81
N THR A 67 -2.84 1.93 10.44
CA THR A 67 -3.82 0.87 10.12
C THR A 67 -5.25 1.31 10.49
N THR A 68 -5.42 1.97 11.63
CA THR A 68 -6.73 2.51 12.05
C THR A 68 -7.22 3.57 11.07
N GLY A 69 -6.34 4.47 10.65
CA GLY A 69 -6.65 5.48 9.64
C GLY A 69 -7.06 4.88 8.30
N SER A 70 -6.35 3.87 7.83
CA SER A 70 -6.70 3.17 6.58
C SER A 70 -7.97 2.32 6.67
N LEU A 71 -8.34 1.87 7.87
CA LEU A 71 -9.57 1.13 8.13
C LEU A 71 -10.80 2.06 8.19
N ILE A 72 -10.68 3.14 8.96
CA ILE A 72 -11.80 4.05 9.23
C ILE A 72 -11.94 5.09 8.09
N GLY A 73 -10.84 5.49 7.48
CA GLY A 73 -10.77 6.54 6.46
C GLY A 73 -11.79 6.37 5.33
N PRO A 74 -11.85 5.23 4.64
CA PRO A 74 -12.82 5.02 3.57
C PRO A 74 -14.26 5.17 4.05
N THR A 75 -14.65 4.54 5.15
CA THR A 75 -16.04 4.63 5.66
C THR A 75 -16.41 6.06 6.07
N VAL A 76 -15.53 6.75 6.79
CA VAL A 76 -15.79 8.15 7.21
C VAL A 76 -15.77 9.09 6.00
N GLY A 77 -14.85 8.90 5.07
CA GLY A 77 -14.76 9.70 3.85
C GLY A 77 -16.01 9.58 2.98
N GLU A 78 -16.46 8.37 2.72
CA GLU A 78 -17.67 8.07 1.95
C GLU A 78 -18.94 8.55 2.67
N TYR A 79 -19.00 8.45 4.02
CA TYR A 79 -20.10 8.99 4.80
C TYR A 79 -20.18 10.52 4.71
N ILE A 80 -19.04 11.20 4.82
CA ILE A 80 -18.97 12.67 4.64
C ILE A 80 -19.39 13.05 3.22
N GLU A 81 -18.91 12.32 2.21
CA GLU A 81 -19.27 12.55 0.82
C GLU A 81 -20.78 12.39 0.59
N SER A 82 -21.40 11.37 1.16
CA SER A 82 -22.84 11.11 1.00
C SER A 82 -23.76 12.21 1.58
N ILE A 83 -23.29 12.93 2.63
CA ILE A 83 -24.09 13.97 3.31
C ILE A 83 -23.71 15.37 2.82
N LEU A 84 -22.42 15.66 2.71
CA LEU A 84 -21.89 17.00 2.47
C LEU A 84 -21.30 17.17 1.06
N GLY A 85 -21.23 16.09 0.29
CA GLY A 85 -20.68 16.08 -1.06
C GLY A 85 -19.13 16.02 -1.10
N LEU A 86 -18.61 15.71 -2.27
CA LEU A 86 -17.18 15.47 -2.53
C LEU A 86 -16.29 16.67 -2.17
N LYS A 87 -16.75 17.91 -2.43
CA LYS A 87 -15.96 19.12 -2.10
C LYS A 87 -15.69 19.23 -0.60
N SER A 88 -16.71 18.97 0.22
CA SER A 88 -16.59 19.04 1.68
C SER A 88 -15.62 17.98 2.22
N THR A 89 -15.55 16.81 1.60
CA THR A 89 -14.59 15.75 1.96
C THR A 89 -13.16 16.24 1.78
N PHE A 90 -12.84 16.92 0.67
CA PHE A 90 -11.50 17.50 0.46
C PHE A 90 -11.19 18.64 1.45
N ILE A 91 -12.17 19.51 1.76
CA ILE A 91 -11.99 20.60 2.73
C ILE A 91 -11.71 20.04 4.12
N ILE A 92 -12.50 19.06 4.58
CA ILE A 92 -12.34 18.44 5.89
C ILE A 92 -10.99 17.71 5.99
N THR A 93 -10.63 16.93 4.97
CA THR A 93 -9.35 16.21 4.92
C THR A 93 -8.17 17.20 4.93
N GLY A 94 -8.22 18.27 4.14
CA GLY A 94 -7.23 19.34 4.15
C GLY A 94 -7.15 20.01 5.52
N GLY A 95 -8.28 20.28 6.15
CA GLY A 95 -8.36 20.84 7.50
C GLY A 95 -7.72 19.95 8.56
N LEU A 96 -7.96 18.64 8.52
CA LEU A 96 -7.32 17.67 9.41
C LEU A 96 -5.79 17.64 9.25
N LEU A 97 -5.28 17.81 8.02
CA LEU A 97 -3.84 17.91 7.78
C LEU A 97 -3.25 19.22 8.33
N PHE A 98 -4.00 20.34 8.27
CA PHE A 98 -3.59 21.58 8.92
C PHE A 98 -3.58 21.43 10.45
N VAL A 99 -4.56 20.77 11.04
CA VAL A 99 -4.54 20.45 12.48
C VAL A 99 -3.32 19.58 12.82
N SER A 100 -3.03 18.55 12.02
CA SER A 100 -1.84 17.70 12.18
C SER A 100 -0.54 18.52 12.07
N PHE A 101 -0.49 19.49 11.16
CA PHE A 101 0.64 20.43 11.01
C PHE A 101 0.84 21.27 12.27
N ILE A 102 -0.25 21.85 12.83
CA ILE A 102 -0.20 22.66 14.06
C ILE A 102 0.27 21.80 15.23
N ILE A 103 -0.29 20.61 15.41
CA ILE A 103 0.14 19.67 16.45
C ILE A 103 1.63 19.34 16.29
N SER A 104 2.09 19.11 15.06
CA SER A 104 3.50 18.82 14.80
C SER A 104 4.42 19.99 15.15
N ILE A 105 4.01 21.24 14.91
CA ILE A 105 4.80 22.42 15.32
C ILE A 105 4.88 22.53 16.84
N LEU A 106 3.76 22.29 17.52
CA LEU A 106 3.68 22.55 18.97
C LEU A 106 4.36 21.44 19.80
N PHE A 107 4.32 20.20 19.35
CA PHE A 107 4.72 19.05 20.16
C PHE A 107 5.94 18.29 19.64
N VAL A 108 6.33 18.47 18.37
CA VAL A 108 7.49 17.76 17.82
C VAL A 108 8.73 18.63 17.96
N VAL A 109 9.60 18.25 18.89
CA VAL A 109 10.93 18.86 19.05
C VAL A 109 11.92 18.00 18.26
N ASP A 110 12.54 18.59 17.23
CA ASP A 110 13.54 17.91 16.41
C ASP A 110 14.93 18.13 17.01
N ASN A 111 15.40 17.19 17.80
CA ASN A 111 16.75 17.18 18.37
C ASN A 111 17.78 16.49 17.46
N PHE A 112 17.43 16.29 16.18
CA PHE A 112 18.30 15.61 15.23
C PHE A 112 19.54 16.45 14.92
N LYS A 113 20.68 16.08 15.49
CA LYS A 113 21.99 16.52 15.02
C LYS A 113 22.33 15.68 13.78
N PRO A 114 22.44 16.28 12.58
CA PRO A 114 22.88 15.54 11.42
C PRO A 114 24.25 14.94 11.75
N LYS A 115 24.37 13.62 11.86
CA LYS A 115 25.69 13.01 11.67
C LYS A 115 26.12 13.41 10.27
N GLU A 116 27.30 14.00 10.16
CA GLU A 116 27.91 14.29 8.86
C GLU A 116 27.70 13.07 7.96
N ILE A 117 26.86 13.25 6.96
CA ILE A 117 26.66 12.25 5.92
C ILE A 117 27.98 12.26 5.16
N LYS A 118 28.89 11.36 5.54
CA LYS A 118 29.94 10.99 4.62
C LYS A 118 29.23 10.74 3.30
N GLU A 119 29.59 11.52 2.31
CA GLU A 119 29.08 11.64 0.96
C GLU A 119 28.02 10.60 0.58
N SER A 120 26.88 11.09 0.09
CA SER A 120 25.86 10.22 -0.52
C SER A 120 26.58 9.30 -1.53
N ILE A 121 26.93 8.12 -1.07
CA ILE A 121 27.51 7.09 -1.93
C ILE A 121 26.38 6.74 -2.90
N SER A 122 26.37 7.44 -4.04
CA SER A 122 25.76 6.90 -5.24
C SER A 122 26.44 5.53 -5.41
N ILE A 123 25.67 4.45 -5.33
CA ILE A 123 26.25 3.13 -5.63
C ILE A 123 26.76 3.26 -7.04
N PRO A 124 28.09 3.22 -7.30
CA PRO A 124 28.59 3.10 -8.65
C PRO A 124 27.91 1.89 -9.28
N LYS A 125 27.52 1.97 -10.55
CA LYS A 125 26.88 0.84 -11.27
C LYS A 125 27.68 -0.45 -11.12
N GLU A 126 28.98 -0.36 -10.92
CA GLU A 126 29.89 -1.47 -10.61
C GLU A 126 29.63 -2.14 -9.25
N GLN A 127 29.24 -1.40 -8.22
CA GLN A 127 28.96 -1.96 -6.89
C GLN A 127 27.58 -2.65 -6.80
N LEU A 128 26.62 -2.27 -7.66
CA LEU A 128 25.41 -3.10 -7.83
C LEU A 128 25.77 -4.51 -8.36
N ASN A 129 26.93 -4.62 -9.02
CA ASN A 129 27.47 -5.90 -9.52
C ASN A 129 28.05 -6.80 -8.43
N ILE A 130 28.32 -6.31 -7.25
CA ILE A 130 28.95 -7.02 -6.13
C ILE A 130 27.91 -7.53 -5.12
N LEU A 131 26.63 -7.12 -5.23
CA LEU A 131 25.59 -7.62 -4.31
C LEU A 131 25.41 -9.14 -4.48
N PRO A 132 25.67 -9.94 -3.44
CA PRO A 132 25.31 -11.35 -3.47
C PRO A 132 23.79 -11.44 -3.67
N ASN A 133 23.34 -12.24 -4.65
CA ASN A 133 21.92 -12.48 -4.93
C ASN A 133 21.12 -11.32 -5.59
N LYS A 134 21.73 -10.50 -6.47
CA LYS A 134 21.03 -9.45 -7.26
C LYS A 134 19.74 -9.92 -7.90
N PHE A 135 19.80 -11.10 -8.49
CA PHE A 135 18.69 -11.69 -9.20
C PHE A 135 17.49 -11.96 -8.28
N LEU A 136 17.76 -12.38 -7.04
CA LEU A 136 16.72 -12.60 -6.05
C LEU A 136 16.10 -11.29 -5.56
N ILE A 137 16.94 -10.27 -5.32
CA ILE A 137 16.45 -8.92 -4.95
C ILE A 137 15.57 -8.34 -6.07
N ALA A 138 16.04 -8.42 -7.32
CA ALA A 138 15.27 -7.99 -8.48
C ALA A 138 13.95 -8.77 -8.61
N SER A 139 13.96 -10.07 -8.37
CA SER A 139 12.76 -10.92 -8.39
C SER A 139 11.74 -10.50 -7.33
N ILE A 140 12.19 -10.06 -6.15
CA ILE A 140 11.30 -9.55 -5.12
C ILE A 140 10.71 -8.20 -5.54
N PHE A 141 11.49 -7.30 -6.17
CA PHE A 141 10.95 -6.04 -6.69
C PHE A 141 9.90 -6.28 -7.78
N VAL A 142 10.13 -7.21 -8.70
CA VAL A 142 9.15 -7.62 -9.71
C VAL A 142 7.90 -8.20 -9.04
N THR A 143 8.05 -9.03 -8.02
CA THR A 143 6.92 -9.58 -7.25
C THR A 143 6.13 -8.49 -6.56
N THR A 144 6.80 -7.52 -5.94
CA THR A 144 6.14 -6.37 -5.31
C THR A 144 5.39 -5.54 -6.34
N PHE A 145 6.03 -5.22 -7.46
CA PHE A 145 5.41 -4.48 -8.57
C PHE A 145 4.15 -5.17 -9.09
N ILE A 146 4.23 -6.47 -9.44
CA ILE A 146 3.09 -7.23 -9.96
C ILE A 146 1.98 -7.36 -8.92
N THR A 147 2.32 -7.58 -7.64
CA THR A 147 1.34 -7.67 -6.55
C THR A 147 0.56 -6.36 -6.42
N GLN A 148 1.25 -5.22 -6.40
CA GLN A 148 0.59 -3.92 -6.28
C GLN A 148 -0.19 -3.55 -7.53
N LEU A 149 0.36 -3.83 -8.71
CA LEU A 149 -0.35 -3.65 -9.97
C LEU A 149 -1.67 -4.44 -9.96
N ALA A 150 -1.63 -5.70 -9.53
CA ALA A 150 -2.80 -6.56 -9.46
C ALA A 150 -3.84 -6.02 -8.45
N LEU A 151 -3.43 -5.68 -7.23
CA LEU A 151 -4.35 -5.21 -6.18
C LEU A 151 -4.99 -3.86 -6.56
N TYR A 152 -4.18 -2.92 -7.03
CA TYR A 152 -4.63 -1.57 -7.35
C TYR A 152 -5.36 -1.44 -8.69
N SER A 153 -5.31 -2.47 -9.56
CA SER A 153 -6.11 -2.50 -10.80
C SER A 153 -7.62 -2.49 -10.55
N ILE A 154 -8.05 -2.95 -9.39
CA ILE A 154 -9.47 -3.09 -9.04
C ILE A 154 -9.96 -1.96 -8.14
N GLU A 155 -9.08 -1.28 -7.38
CA GLU A 155 -9.49 -0.26 -6.43
C GLU A 155 -10.41 0.83 -7.03
N PRO A 156 -10.08 1.48 -8.16
CA PRO A 156 -10.93 2.51 -8.74
C PRO A 156 -12.27 1.97 -9.29
N ILE A 157 -12.34 0.67 -9.52
CA ILE A 157 -13.49 0.02 -10.18
C ILE A 157 -14.52 -0.47 -9.17
N VAL A 158 -14.13 -0.72 -7.92
CA VAL A 158 -15.01 -1.29 -6.89
C VAL A 158 -16.25 -0.45 -6.67
N THR A 159 -16.11 0.86 -6.58
CA THR A 159 -17.25 1.78 -6.40
C THR A 159 -18.20 1.71 -7.58
N ILE A 160 -17.68 1.69 -8.81
CA ILE A 160 -18.48 1.54 -10.03
C ILE A 160 -19.18 0.17 -10.05
N TYR A 161 -18.49 -0.88 -9.64
CA TYR A 161 -19.07 -2.23 -9.59
C TYR A 161 -20.19 -2.32 -8.56
N ILE A 162 -20.02 -1.72 -7.38
CA ILE A 162 -21.06 -1.64 -6.35
C ILE A 162 -22.26 -0.85 -6.86
N SER A 163 -22.06 0.26 -7.58
CA SER A 163 -23.18 1.02 -8.17
C SER A 163 -24.02 0.18 -9.13
N GLN A 164 -23.38 -0.68 -9.93
CA GLN A 164 -24.08 -1.62 -10.81
C GLN A 164 -24.82 -2.72 -10.03
N LEU A 165 -24.21 -3.25 -8.95
CA LEU A 165 -24.81 -4.29 -8.10
C LEU A 165 -26.00 -3.80 -7.28
N THR A 166 -26.04 -2.51 -6.99
CA THR A 166 -27.11 -1.86 -6.20
C THR A 166 -28.12 -1.09 -7.05
N ASN A 167 -28.07 -1.24 -8.39
CA ASN A 167 -28.91 -0.50 -9.33
C ASN A 167 -28.88 1.03 -9.08
N PHE A 168 -27.69 1.57 -8.86
CA PHE A 168 -27.45 3.00 -8.62
C PHE A 168 -28.21 3.57 -7.41
N ALA A 169 -28.38 2.79 -6.35
CA ALA A 169 -29.01 3.24 -5.10
C ALA A 169 -28.26 4.42 -4.48
N SER A 170 -28.94 5.22 -3.67
CA SER A 170 -28.39 6.43 -3.04
C SER A 170 -27.23 6.17 -2.07
N ASN A 171 -27.01 4.94 -1.62
CA ASN A 171 -26.01 4.58 -0.58
C ASN A 171 -24.76 3.90 -1.16
N VAL A 172 -24.49 4.02 -2.47
CA VAL A 172 -23.33 3.38 -3.12
C VAL A 172 -22.04 3.76 -2.43
N ALA A 173 -21.84 5.03 -2.11
CA ALA A 173 -20.66 5.54 -1.43
C ALA A 173 -20.43 4.84 -0.09
N LEU A 174 -21.45 4.78 0.76
CA LEU A 174 -21.36 4.12 2.06
C LEU A 174 -21.02 2.62 1.93
N ILE A 175 -21.68 1.92 1.01
CA ILE A 175 -21.44 0.49 0.77
C ILE A 175 -20.01 0.26 0.26
N ALA A 176 -19.49 1.15 -0.61
CA ALA A 176 -18.12 1.10 -1.07
C ALA A 176 -17.12 1.30 0.10
N GLY A 177 -17.34 2.30 0.94
CA GLY A 177 -16.54 2.54 2.13
C GLY A 177 -16.51 1.33 3.07
N LEU A 178 -17.68 0.72 3.35
CA LEU A 178 -17.77 -0.50 4.17
C LEU A 178 -17.03 -1.68 3.53
N THR A 179 -17.09 -1.79 2.20
CA THR A 179 -16.40 -2.86 1.45
C THR A 179 -14.88 -2.72 1.54
N PHE A 180 -14.34 -1.50 1.45
CA PHE A 180 -12.92 -1.23 1.66
C PHE A 180 -12.51 -1.45 3.11
N SER A 181 -13.32 -0.99 4.07
CA SER A 181 -13.06 -1.18 5.50
C SER A 181 -13.10 -2.65 5.91
N ALA A 182 -13.94 -3.47 5.29
CA ALA A 182 -13.95 -4.91 5.54
C ALA A 182 -12.61 -5.58 5.18
N SER A 183 -12.00 -5.18 4.06
CA SER A 183 -10.65 -5.66 3.69
C SER A 183 -9.58 -5.17 4.67
N GLY A 184 -9.65 -3.92 5.11
CA GLY A 184 -8.75 -3.35 6.12
C GLY A 184 -8.87 -4.04 7.47
N LEU A 185 -10.09 -4.34 7.93
CA LEU A 185 -10.35 -5.08 9.17
C LEU A 185 -9.75 -6.48 9.12
N ALA A 186 -9.95 -7.20 8.02
CA ALA A 186 -9.38 -8.52 7.83
C ALA A 186 -7.84 -8.49 7.87
N ASN A 187 -7.24 -7.49 7.23
CA ASN A 187 -5.80 -7.26 7.26
C ASN A 187 -5.30 -7.05 8.69
N LEU A 188 -5.97 -6.19 9.46
CA LEU A 188 -5.61 -5.93 10.86
C LEU A 188 -5.67 -7.20 11.71
N LEU A 189 -6.72 -8.00 11.58
CA LEU A 189 -6.93 -9.24 12.35
C LEU A 189 -5.90 -10.34 11.99
N ALA A 190 -5.49 -10.40 10.73
CA ALA A 190 -4.59 -11.44 10.23
C ALA A 190 -3.11 -11.07 10.31
N ALA A 191 -2.73 -9.79 10.28
CA ALA A 191 -1.36 -9.33 10.15
C ALA A 191 -0.42 -9.91 11.22
N GLN A 192 -0.83 -9.90 12.49
CA GLN A 192 -0.01 -10.45 13.59
C GLN A 192 0.17 -11.96 13.48
N LYS A 193 -0.89 -12.69 13.11
CA LYS A 193 -0.85 -14.16 12.98
C LYS A 193 0.02 -14.56 11.78
N LEU A 194 -0.15 -13.90 10.66
CA LEU A 194 0.64 -14.15 9.45
C LEU A 194 2.10 -13.72 9.60
N GLY A 195 2.38 -12.64 10.35
CA GLY A 195 3.72 -12.25 10.72
C GLY A 195 4.42 -13.35 11.53
N LYS A 196 3.79 -13.84 12.61
CA LYS A 196 4.32 -14.96 13.41
C LYS A 196 4.47 -16.26 12.59
N MET A 197 3.54 -16.51 11.68
CA MET A 197 3.63 -17.66 10.78
C MET A 197 4.80 -17.51 9.80
N SER A 198 5.05 -16.30 9.30
CA SER A 198 6.21 -15.99 8.45
C SER A 198 7.55 -16.29 9.15
N ASP A 199 7.63 -16.01 10.45
CA ASP A 199 8.82 -16.33 11.24
C ASP A 199 9.01 -17.84 11.41
N LYS A 200 7.92 -18.60 11.57
CA LYS A 200 7.96 -20.06 11.80
C LYS A 200 8.21 -20.89 10.53
N ILE A 201 7.42 -20.65 9.47
CA ILE A 201 7.44 -21.48 8.24
C ILE A 201 8.26 -20.85 7.10
N GLY A 202 8.74 -19.62 7.32
CA GLY A 202 9.50 -18.84 6.36
C GLY A 202 8.65 -17.88 5.53
N PRO A 203 9.16 -16.66 5.28
CA PRO A 203 8.41 -15.62 4.56
C PRO A 203 8.08 -15.99 3.11
N GLN A 204 8.90 -16.83 2.47
CA GLN A 204 8.64 -17.30 1.10
C GLN A 204 7.36 -18.11 0.99
N LYS A 205 7.13 -19.03 1.95
CA LYS A 205 5.93 -19.89 1.95
C LYS A 205 4.67 -19.07 2.24
N VAL A 206 4.74 -18.13 3.20
CA VAL A 206 3.63 -17.24 3.52
C VAL A 206 3.29 -16.37 2.31
N LEU A 207 4.30 -15.80 1.63
CA LEU A 207 4.11 -14.99 0.43
C LEU A 207 3.43 -15.79 -0.69
N LEU A 208 3.89 -17.02 -0.96
CA LEU A 208 3.29 -17.90 -1.96
C LEU A 208 1.83 -18.23 -1.64
N ILE A 209 1.55 -18.64 -0.40
CA ILE A 209 0.19 -18.98 0.04
C ILE A 209 -0.71 -17.74 -0.11
N SER A 210 -0.23 -16.57 0.31
CA SER A 210 -0.98 -15.32 0.21
C SER A 210 -1.27 -14.92 -1.24
N LEU A 211 -0.31 -15.08 -2.17
CA LEU A 211 -0.51 -14.81 -3.60
C LEU A 211 -1.54 -15.75 -4.22
N LEU A 212 -1.43 -17.05 -3.93
CA LEU A 212 -2.36 -18.07 -4.44
C LEU A 212 -3.77 -17.83 -3.89
N TRP A 213 -3.89 -17.57 -2.58
CA TRP A 213 -5.18 -17.30 -1.96
C TRP A 213 -5.83 -16.04 -2.53
N ALA A 214 -5.06 -14.95 -2.70
CA ALA A 214 -5.56 -13.74 -3.33
C ALA A 214 -6.04 -14.01 -4.76
N GLY A 215 -5.26 -14.72 -5.57
CA GLY A 215 -5.65 -15.12 -6.93
C GLY A 215 -6.95 -15.90 -6.97
N ILE A 216 -7.14 -16.87 -6.06
CA ILE A 216 -8.37 -17.67 -5.96
C ILE A 216 -9.56 -16.79 -5.59
N ILE A 217 -9.40 -15.87 -4.62
CA ILE A 217 -10.51 -15.02 -4.14
C ILE A 217 -10.94 -13.97 -5.18
N PHE A 218 -10.08 -13.58 -6.12
CA PHE A 218 -10.48 -12.67 -7.20
C PHE A 218 -11.44 -13.32 -8.20
N ILE A 219 -11.38 -14.63 -8.43
CA ILE A 219 -12.25 -15.32 -9.38
C ILE A 219 -13.74 -15.18 -9.01
N PRO A 220 -14.19 -15.55 -7.80
CA PRO A 220 -15.60 -15.42 -7.44
C PRO A 220 -16.09 -13.97 -7.38
N GLN A 221 -15.20 -12.98 -7.18
CA GLN A 221 -15.60 -11.57 -7.21
C GLN A 221 -16.15 -11.13 -8.58
N ALA A 222 -15.75 -11.78 -9.67
CA ALA A 222 -16.29 -11.52 -11.01
C ALA A 222 -17.76 -11.96 -11.18
N PHE A 223 -18.27 -12.83 -10.30
CA PHE A 223 -19.60 -13.46 -10.42
C PHE A 223 -20.57 -13.02 -9.33
N VAL A 224 -20.18 -12.11 -8.43
CA VAL A 224 -21.09 -11.64 -7.37
C VAL A 224 -22.31 -10.95 -7.94
N LYS A 225 -23.44 -11.14 -7.27
CA LYS A 225 -24.73 -10.55 -7.62
C LYS A 225 -25.17 -9.47 -6.62
N THR A 226 -24.55 -9.42 -5.45
CA THR A 226 -24.91 -8.48 -4.40
C THR A 226 -23.66 -7.83 -3.79
N ALA A 227 -23.80 -6.61 -3.28
CA ALA A 227 -22.71 -5.89 -2.61
C ALA A 227 -22.19 -6.64 -1.36
N TRP A 228 -23.08 -7.36 -0.65
CA TRP A 228 -22.70 -8.16 0.51
C TRP A 228 -21.77 -9.32 0.17
N GLN A 229 -22.01 -9.99 -0.95
CA GLN A 229 -21.11 -11.04 -1.45
C GLN A 229 -19.73 -10.46 -1.76
N LEU A 230 -19.69 -9.28 -2.39
CA LEU A 230 -18.44 -8.59 -2.70
C LEU A 230 -17.71 -8.22 -1.41
N MET A 231 -18.40 -7.66 -0.43
CA MET A 231 -17.83 -7.28 0.86
C MET A 231 -17.22 -8.48 1.60
N LEU A 232 -17.90 -9.63 1.62
CA LEU A 232 -17.37 -10.86 2.21
C LEU A 232 -16.10 -11.33 1.49
N LEU A 233 -16.10 -11.33 0.16
CA LEU A 233 -14.92 -11.71 -0.62
C LEU A 233 -13.77 -10.72 -0.45
N ARG A 234 -14.05 -9.44 -0.28
CA ARG A 234 -13.06 -8.42 0.06
C ARG A 234 -12.49 -8.62 1.46
N PHE A 235 -13.30 -9.04 2.42
CA PHE A 235 -12.81 -9.44 3.73
C PHE A 235 -11.83 -10.62 3.62
N LEU A 236 -12.20 -11.67 2.88
CA LEU A 236 -11.32 -12.82 2.64
C LEU A 236 -10.03 -12.45 1.89
N LEU A 237 -10.11 -11.50 0.96
CA LEU A 237 -8.93 -10.95 0.27
C LEU A 237 -8.02 -10.20 1.25
N GLY A 238 -8.57 -9.43 2.20
CA GLY A 238 -7.82 -8.72 3.21
C GLY A 238 -6.96 -9.65 4.08
N LEU A 239 -7.42 -10.87 4.35
CA LEU A 239 -6.61 -11.90 5.04
C LEU A 239 -5.35 -12.27 4.26
N SER A 240 -5.42 -12.32 2.92
CA SER A 240 -4.23 -12.58 2.10
C SER A 240 -3.28 -11.39 2.10
N VAL A 241 -3.81 -10.18 1.92
CA VAL A 241 -3.02 -8.94 1.83
C VAL A 241 -2.18 -8.74 3.09
N ALA A 242 -2.71 -9.14 4.25
CA ALA A 242 -2.02 -9.11 5.54
C ALA A 242 -0.69 -9.89 5.55
N GLY A 243 -0.55 -10.92 4.72
CA GLY A 243 0.68 -11.71 4.60
C GLY A 243 1.67 -11.20 3.56
N LEU A 244 1.23 -10.42 2.58
CA LEU A 244 2.04 -10.04 1.42
C LEU A 244 3.19 -9.09 1.81
N ASN A 245 2.85 -7.90 2.31
CA ASN A 245 3.84 -6.86 2.63
C ASN A 245 4.84 -7.27 3.72
N PRO A 246 4.41 -7.86 4.87
CA PRO A 246 5.35 -8.32 5.88
C PRO A 246 6.30 -9.39 5.36
N SER A 247 5.82 -10.30 4.51
CA SER A 247 6.65 -11.37 3.93
C SER A 247 7.70 -10.83 2.97
N VAL A 248 7.33 -9.88 2.09
CA VAL A 248 8.29 -9.19 1.21
C VAL A 248 9.36 -8.47 2.01
N ASN A 249 8.96 -7.69 3.02
CA ASN A 249 9.89 -6.93 3.86
C ASN A 249 10.82 -7.86 4.65
N SER A 250 10.31 -8.98 5.17
CA SER A 250 11.11 -9.99 5.86
C SER A 250 12.11 -10.67 4.91
N LEU A 251 11.71 -10.97 3.67
CA LEU A 251 12.61 -11.49 2.64
C LEU A 251 13.73 -10.51 2.30
N LEU A 252 13.39 -9.26 2.04
CA LEU A 252 14.36 -8.22 1.73
C LEU A 252 15.35 -8.03 2.88
N LYS A 253 14.87 -7.99 4.13
CA LYS A 253 15.73 -7.87 5.32
C LYS A 253 16.71 -9.02 5.46
N LYS A 254 16.31 -10.27 5.11
CA LYS A 254 17.17 -11.46 5.19
C LYS A 254 18.25 -11.50 4.12
N ILE A 255 18.06 -10.82 2.99
CA ILE A 255 18.92 -10.91 1.81
C ILE A 255 19.77 -9.64 1.66
N ALA A 256 19.26 -8.51 2.13
CA ALA A 256 19.94 -7.22 2.02
C ALA A 256 21.14 -7.15 2.95
N PRO A 257 22.35 -6.79 2.44
CA PRO A 257 23.47 -6.43 3.28
C PRO A 257 23.13 -5.21 4.15
N GLU A 258 23.61 -5.17 5.40
CA GLU A 258 23.27 -4.13 6.37
C GLU A 258 23.50 -2.71 5.84
N GLU A 259 24.59 -2.50 5.09
CA GLU A 259 24.95 -1.20 4.50
C GLU A 259 23.94 -0.70 3.44
N TYR A 260 23.23 -1.63 2.76
CA TYR A 260 22.35 -1.31 1.63
C TYR A 260 20.87 -1.47 1.93
N VAL A 261 20.50 -1.88 3.14
CA VAL A 261 19.10 -2.14 3.54
C VAL A 261 18.19 -0.95 3.19
N GLY A 262 18.58 0.27 3.58
CA GLY A 262 17.76 1.46 3.30
C GLY A 262 17.54 1.72 1.80
N LYS A 263 18.58 1.53 0.97
CA LYS A 263 18.47 1.71 -0.49
C LYS A 263 17.59 0.62 -1.13
N ILE A 264 17.75 -0.64 -0.70
CA ILE A 264 16.96 -1.77 -1.21
C ILE A 264 15.48 -1.59 -0.85
N PHE A 265 15.16 -1.17 0.37
CA PHE A 265 13.79 -0.84 0.76
C PHE A 265 13.24 0.36 0.00
N GLY A 266 14.06 1.37 -0.30
CA GLY A 266 13.70 2.51 -1.14
C GLY A 266 13.34 2.08 -2.58
N TYR A 267 14.14 1.21 -3.19
CA TYR A 267 13.83 0.67 -4.53
C TYR A 267 12.57 -0.21 -4.51
N ASN A 268 12.37 -1.00 -3.44
CA ASN A 268 11.14 -1.78 -3.27
C ASN A 268 9.92 -0.88 -3.15
N ALA A 269 10.00 0.22 -2.39
CA ALA A 269 8.93 1.21 -2.31
C ALA A 269 8.65 1.87 -3.67
N SER A 270 9.69 2.17 -4.45
CA SER A 270 9.52 2.68 -5.82
C SER A 270 8.78 1.67 -6.71
N ALA A 271 9.18 0.39 -6.68
CA ALA A 271 8.48 -0.68 -7.40
C ALA A 271 7.01 -0.80 -6.97
N GLN A 272 6.74 -0.67 -5.65
CA GLN A 272 5.40 -0.66 -5.10
C GLN A 272 4.55 0.48 -5.67
N TYR A 273 5.04 1.74 -5.63
CA TYR A 273 4.30 2.90 -6.11
C TYR A 273 4.08 2.89 -7.63
N ILE A 274 5.08 2.43 -8.40
CA ILE A 274 4.93 2.25 -9.85
C ILE A 274 3.86 1.18 -10.12
N GLY A 275 3.84 0.09 -9.36
CA GLY A 275 2.81 -0.94 -9.43
C GLY A 275 1.40 -0.40 -9.14
N CYS A 276 1.25 0.39 -8.06
CA CYS A 276 -0.02 1.03 -7.71
C CYS A 276 -0.56 1.93 -8.83
N SER A 277 0.27 2.84 -9.34
CA SER A 277 -0.14 3.78 -10.39
C SER A 277 -0.45 3.08 -11.71
N SER A 278 0.42 2.14 -12.13
CA SER A 278 0.21 1.36 -13.35
C SER A 278 -1.03 0.45 -13.23
N GLY A 279 -1.25 -0.12 -12.05
CA GLY A 279 -2.42 -0.96 -11.76
C GLY A 279 -3.73 -0.19 -11.92
N ALA A 280 -3.86 0.97 -11.27
CA ALA A 280 -5.05 1.81 -11.36
C ALA A 280 -5.34 2.24 -12.82
N PHE A 281 -4.30 2.63 -13.56
CA PHE A 281 -4.43 3.01 -14.97
C PHE A 281 -4.87 1.83 -15.85
N LEU A 282 -4.15 0.70 -15.77
CA LEU A 282 -4.46 -0.49 -16.59
C LEU A 282 -5.83 -1.09 -16.22
N GLY A 283 -6.14 -1.14 -14.93
CA GLY A 283 -7.45 -1.61 -14.47
C GLY A 283 -8.59 -0.76 -15.03
N GLY A 284 -8.45 0.57 -15.00
CA GLY A 284 -9.42 1.48 -15.62
C GLY A 284 -9.57 1.24 -17.12
N GLN A 285 -8.48 1.09 -17.87
CA GLN A 285 -8.51 0.81 -19.31
C GLN A 285 -9.16 -0.55 -19.62
N ILE A 286 -8.77 -1.60 -18.92
CA ILE A 286 -9.38 -2.94 -19.09
C ILE A 286 -10.89 -2.89 -18.78
N SER A 287 -11.27 -2.22 -17.71
CA SER A 287 -12.68 -2.06 -17.34
C SER A 287 -13.49 -1.32 -18.40
N ALA A 288 -12.93 -0.26 -18.97
CA ALA A 288 -13.61 0.57 -19.98
C ALA A 288 -13.82 -0.19 -21.31
N HIS A 289 -12.84 -0.99 -21.75
CA HIS A 289 -12.88 -1.65 -23.05
C HIS A 289 -13.39 -3.10 -22.99
N LEU A 290 -13.10 -3.85 -21.93
CA LEU A 290 -13.38 -5.27 -21.82
C LEU A 290 -14.37 -5.61 -20.69
N GLY A 291 -14.78 -4.60 -19.93
CA GLY A 291 -15.72 -4.74 -18.84
C GLY A 291 -15.08 -5.11 -17.49
N ILE A 292 -15.82 -4.87 -16.41
CA ILE A 292 -15.35 -5.00 -15.02
C ILE A 292 -14.93 -6.45 -14.69
N ARG A 293 -15.67 -7.44 -15.17
CA ARG A 293 -15.39 -8.87 -14.92
C ARG A 293 -14.01 -9.28 -15.40
N THR A 294 -13.59 -8.77 -16.56
CA THR A 294 -12.27 -9.06 -17.14
C THR A 294 -11.13 -8.56 -16.24
N VAL A 295 -11.33 -7.46 -15.51
CA VAL A 295 -10.30 -6.96 -14.57
C VAL A 295 -10.08 -7.96 -13.44
N PHE A 296 -11.12 -8.57 -12.89
CA PHE A 296 -10.98 -9.59 -11.84
C PHE A 296 -10.22 -10.83 -12.35
N PHE A 297 -10.50 -11.29 -13.57
CA PHE A 297 -9.79 -12.42 -14.17
C PHE A 297 -8.33 -12.08 -14.49
N SER A 298 -8.06 -10.91 -15.06
CA SER A 298 -6.69 -10.48 -15.35
C SER A 298 -5.86 -10.30 -14.07
N THR A 299 -6.45 -9.75 -13.01
CA THR A 299 -5.81 -9.64 -11.70
C THR A 299 -5.51 -11.02 -11.10
N SER A 300 -6.46 -11.94 -11.15
CA SER A 300 -6.27 -13.32 -10.69
C SER A 300 -5.12 -13.99 -11.44
N LEU A 301 -5.12 -13.89 -12.77
CA LEU A 301 -4.07 -14.45 -13.63
C LEU A 301 -2.67 -13.85 -13.28
N LEU A 302 -2.59 -12.54 -13.12
CA LEU A 302 -1.34 -11.86 -12.72
C LEU A 302 -0.82 -12.37 -11.38
N LEU A 303 -1.70 -12.59 -10.40
CA LEU A 303 -1.30 -13.11 -9.09
C LEU A 303 -0.84 -14.57 -9.16
N PHE A 304 -1.48 -15.41 -9.97
CA PHE A 304 -1.02 -16.78 -10.20
C PHE A 304 0.32 -16.81 -10.93
N MET A 305 0.51 -15.98 -11.96
CA MET A 305 1.81 -15.87 -12.65
C MET A 305 2.91 -15.39 -11.68
N ASN A 306 2.58 -14.44 -10.81
CA ASN A 306 3.51 -13.95 -9.78
C ASN A 306 3.84 -15.04 -8.74
N ALA A 307 2.88 -15.85 -8.34
CA ALA A 307 3.10 -16.99 -7.46
C ALA A 307 4.02 -18.05 -8.11
N LEU A 308 3.81 -18.35 -9.39
CA LEU A 308 4.67 -19.25 -10.16
C LEU A 308 6.10 -18.68 -10.30
N TRP A 309 6.20 -17.39 -10.59
CA TRP A 309 7.49 -16.67 -10.62
C TRP A 309 8.24 -16.84 -9.31
N MET A 310 7.60 -16.50 -8.20
CA MET A 310 8.19 -16.64 -6.87
C MET A 310 8.56 -18.07 -6.53
N TYR A 311 7.70 -19.05 -6.83
CA TYR A 311 7.99 -20.47 -6.60
C TYR A 311 9.27 -20.92 -7.31
N LYS A 312 9.42 -20.55 -8.59
CA LYS A 312 10.59 -20.90 -9.40
C LYS A 312 11.88 -20.30 -8.81
N PHE A 313 11.85 -19.03 -8.40
CA PHE A 313 13.05 -18.33 -7.92
C PHE A 313 13.39 -18.63 -6.46
N THR A 314 12.40 -18.86 -5.60
CA THR A 314 12.67 -19.27 -4.21
C THR A 314 13.06 -20.74 -4.11
N GLY A 315 12.59 -21.61 -4.99
CA GLY A 315 13.01 -23.01 -5.10
C GLY A 315 14.49 -23.17 -5.45
N LEU A 316 15.04 -22.28 -6.28
CA LEU A 316 16.46 -22.22 -6.59
C LEU A 316 17.30 -21.85 -5.36
N PHE A 317 16.81 -20.98 -4.50
CA PHE A 317 17.52 -20.48 -3.31
C PHE A 317 17.58 -21.49 -2.15
N ILE A 318 16.56 -22.35 -2.03
CA ILE A 318 16.56 -23.41 -1.00
C ILE A 318 17.55 -24.52 -1.37
N LYS A 319 17.71 -24.81 -2.66
CA LYS A 319 18.70 -25.79 -3.14
C LYS A 319 20.16 -25.35 -2.96
N ASP A 320 20.43 -24.04 -3.01
CA ASP A 320 21.80 -23.50 -2.85
C ASP A 320 22.28 -23.48 -1.38
N LYS A 321 21.36 -23.47 -0.40
CA LYS A 321 21.69 -23.55 1.03
C LYS A 321 21.83 -24.97 1.56
N THR A 322 21.49 -25.97 0.76
CA THR A 322 21.62 -27.40 1.10
C THR A 322 22.82 -28.08 0.42
N LYS A 323 23.63 -27.33 -0.31
CA LYS A 323 24.97 -27.64 -0.72
C LYS A 323 25.99 -26.79 0.08
#